data_471d3ee31859d9759f27f88e1fd9be3a
#
_entry.id   471d3ee31859d9759f27f88e1fd9be3a
#
_cell.length_a   1.000
_cell.length_b   1.000
_cell.length_c   1.000
_cell.angle_alpha   90.00
_cell.angle_beta   90.00
_cell.angle_gamma   90.00
#
_symmetry.space_group_name_H-M   'P 1'
#
loop_
_entity.id
_entity.type
_entity.pdbx_description
1 polymer ?
#
loop_
_entity_poly.entity_id
_entity_poly.type
_entity_poly.pdbx_seq_one_letter_code
_entity_poly.pdbx_strand_id
1 'polypeptide(L)'
;MAVMLTDCTFNFNVTGSRSALENQVMGSYKELDDDLILSSSVRGPGGSAQRKPAVDARLNQQFNQDDLGELADLGVVGETAMGTVVVLANKVTVATKISPAQVQLAKQLVVEENRDRAVIWQRIIAANPNLRVSDLPQVQKTYAKIRRQALAPGQWYEDESGIWQKKTTDTGKRS
;
A
#
# COMPACT_ATOMS: atom_id res chain seq x y z
N MET A 1 11.72 7.91 32.17
CA MET A 1 10.55 7.94 31.31
C MET A 1 11.02 7.43 29.94
N ALA A 2 10.83 6.13 29.65
CA ALA A 2 11.33 5.49 28.44
C ALA A 2 10.27 5.62 27.37
N VAL A 3 10.60 6.32 26.29
CA VAL A 3 9.77 6.41 25.08
C VAL A 3 9.96 5.11 24.32
N MET A 4 8.96 4.25 24.33
CA MET A 4 8.90 3.07 23.46
C MET A 4 8.62 3.57 22.05
N LEU A 5 9.65 3.59 21.21
CA LEU A 5 9.50 3.68 19.75
C LEU A 5 8.87 2.36 19.29
N THR A 6 7.59 2.39 19.00
CA THR A 6 6.90 1.32 18.29
C THR A 6 7.39 1.34 16.85
N ASP A 7 8.37 0.49 16.55
CA ASP A 7 8.73 0.12 15.17
C ASP A 7 7.49 -0.47 14.50
N CYS A 8 6.83 0.32 13.66
CA CYS A 8 5.84 -0.18 12.71
C CYS A 8 6.56 -0.93 11.57
N THR A 9 7.19 -2.04 11.91
CA THR A 9 7.62 -3.01 10.91
C THR A 9 6.38 -3.68 10.34
N PHE A 10 6.19 -3.55 9.04
CA PHE A 10 5.12 -4.19 8.28
C PHE A 10 5.30 -5.72 8.36
N ASN A 11 4.76 -6.33 9.41
CA ASN A 11 4.86 -7.77 9.65
C ASN A 11 3.84 -8.53 8.79
N PHE A 12 4.29 -9.02 7.63
CA PHE A 12 3.53 -9.97 6.81
C PHE A 12 3.66 -11.39 7.38
N ASN A 13 2.80 -11.74 8.32
CA ASN A 13 2.62 -13.13 8.71
C ASN A 13 1.64 -13.80 7.74
N VAL A 14 2.15 -14.43 6.68
CA VAL A 14 1.35 -15.22 5.74
C VAL A 14 1.71 -16.69 5.89
N THR A 15 0.82 -17.45 6.50
CA THR A 15 0.81 -18.91 6.51
C THR A 15 0.26 -19.41 5.18
N GLY A 16 1.12 -19.56 4.18
CA GLY A 16 0.80 -20.08 2.85
C GLY A 16 1.97 -19.94 1.89
N SER A 17 2.15 -20.86 0.95
CA SER A 17 3.18 -20.73 -0.08
C SER A 17 2.87 -19.53 -0.98
N ARG A 18 3.72 -18.51 -0.96
CA ARG A 18 3.62 -17.34 -1.84
C ARG A 18 4.01 -17.73 -3.27
N SER A 19 3.32 -17.14 -4.25
CA SER A 19 3.72 -17.27 -5.64
C SER A 19 5.06 -16.55 -5.91
N ALA A 20 5.76 -16.94 -7.00
CA ALA A 20 6.99 -16.29 -7.41
C ALA A 20 6.79 -14.76 -7.61
N LEU A 21 5.67 -14.37 -8.20
CA LEU A 21 5.35 -12.96 -8.43
C LEU A 21 5.06 -12.21 -7.12
N GLU A 22 4.38 -12.83 -6.14
CA GLU A 22 4.19 -12.24 -4.82
C GLU A 22 5.54 -11.96 -4.14
N ASN A 23 6.48 -12.91 -4.22
CA ASN A 23 7.82 -12.72 -3.68
C ASN A 23 8.59 -11.60 -4.40
N GLN A 24 8.45 -11.47 -5.73
CA GLN A 24 9.06 -10.41 -6.50
C GLN A 24 8.49 -9.03 -6.14
N VAL A 25 7.17 -8.90 -6.06
CA VAL A 25 6.51 -7.64 -5.66
C VAL A 25 6.97 -7.23 -4.26
N MET A 26 6.92 -8.15 -3.30
CA MET A 26 7.36 -7.86 -1.93
C MET A 26 8.84 -7.56 -1.82
N GLY A 27 9.69 -8.31 -2.53
CA GLY A 27 11.12 -8.07 -2.61
C GLY A 27 11.45 -6.68 -3.13
N SER A 28 10.75 -6.22 -4.17
CA SER A 28 10.94 -4.87 -4.72
C SER A 28 10.54 -3.76 -3.75
N TYR A 29 9.47 -3.94 -2.97
CA TYR A 29 9.12 -2.98 -1.90
C TYR A 29 10.17 -2.97 -0.80
N LYS A 30 10.67 -4.13 -0.39
CA LYS A 30 11.76 -4.21 0.59
C LYS A 30 13.03 -3.53 0.11
N GLU A 31 13.43 -3.72 -1.16
CA GLU A 31 14.57 -3.01 -1.75
C GLU A 31 14.40 -1.49 -1.70
N LEU A 32 13.18 -0.98 -1.94
CA LEU A 32 12.91 0.46 -1.83
C LEU A 32 13.02 0.95 -0.39
N ASP A 33 12.59 0.18 0.59
CA ASP A 33 12.74 0.51 2.01
C ASP A 33 14.24 0.51 2.40
N ASP A 34 15.02 -0.46 1.93
CA ASP A 34 16.47 -0.50 2.13
C ASP A 34 17.19 0.71 1.46
N ASP A 35 16.80 1.09 0.23
CA ASP A 35 17.29 2.28 -0.47
C ASP A 35 16.97 3.58 0.29
N LEU A 36 15.80 3.68 0.93
CA LEU A 36 15.43 4.82 1.77
C LEU A 36 16.33 4.95 2.99
N ILE A 37 16.60 3.85 3.69
CA ILE A 37 17.49 3.82 4.85
C ILE A 37 18.90 4.26 4.43
N LEU A 38 19.43 3.73 3.32
CA LEU A 38 20.74 4.10 2.81
C LEU A 38 20.80 5.57 2.42
N SER A 39 19.79 6.10 1.73
CA SER A 39 19.75 7.50 1.30
C SER A 39 19.66 8.48 2.47
N SER A 40 19.05 8.10 3.59
CA SER A 40 18.98 8.89 4.81
C SER A 40 20.27 8.88 5.61
N SER A 41 21.10 7.84 5.45
CA SER A 41 22.34 7.63 6.19
C SER A 41 23.54 8.40 5.58
N VAL A 42 23.47 8.75 4.28
CA VAL A 42 24.56 9.47 3.59
C VAL A 42 24.42 10.98 3.83
N ARG A 43 24.82 11.45 5.00
CA ARG A 43 25.08 12.87 5.27
C ARG A 43 26.49 13.25 4.80
N GLY A 44 26.68 13.38 3.48
CA GLY A 44 27.89 13.96 2.90
C GLY A 44 27.66 15.44 2.56
N PRO A 45 28.62 16.35 2.82
CA PRO A 45 28.53 17.73 2.33
C PRO A 45 28.81 17.74 0.83
N GLY A 46 27.77 17.70 0.01
CA GLY A 46 27.91 17.86 -1.43
C GLY A 46 27.18 16.81 -2.23
N GLY A 47 25.96 17.11 -2.52
CA GLY A 47 25.18 16.43 -3.55
C GLY A 47 23.94 15.79 -2.99
N SER A 48 22.80 16.43 -3.25
CA SER A 48 21.53 15.70 -3.35
C SER A 48 21.68 14.66 -4.45
N ALA A 49 22.11 13.45 -4.10
CA ALA A 49 22.01 12.34 -5.01
C ALA A 49 20.53 12.30 -5.43
N GLN A 50 20.26 12.59 -6.69
CA GLN A 50 18.91 12.65 -7.23
C GLN A 50 18.25 11.30 -6.93
N ARG A 51 17.29 11.29 -6.00
CA ARG A 51 16.62 10.06 -5.62
C ARG A 51 15.93 9.47 -6.84
N LYS A 52 15.97 8.16 -6.96
CA LYS A 52 15.24 7.47 -8.02
C LYS A 52 13.74 7.69 -7.79
N PRO A 53 12.93 7.94 -8.83
CA PRO A 53 11.49 8.25 -8.68
C PRO A 53 10.71 7.24 -7.84
N ALA A 54 11.06 5.96 -7.91
CA ALA A 54 10.40 4.93 -7.10
C ALA A 54 10.77 5.00 -5.60
N VAL A 55 11.95 5.50 -5.26
CA VAL A 55 12.37 5.73 -3.86
C VAL A 55 11.58 6.91 -3.28
N ASP A 56 11.41 8.00 -4.07
CA ASP A 56 10.60 9.14 -3.66
C ASP A 56 9.12 8.74 -3.52
N ALA A 57 8.58 7.94 -4.46
CA ALA A 57 7.23 7.40 -4.37
C ALA A 57 7.05 6.55 -3.10
N ARG A 58 8.05 5.73 -2.74
CA ARG A 58 8.00 4.93 -1.51
C ARG A 58 8.06 5.79 -0.26
N LEU A 59 8.87 6.84 -0.25
CA LEU A 59 8.93 7.81 0.85
C LEU A 59 7.58 8.50 1.06
N ASN A 60 6.93 8.95 -0.02
CA ASN A 60 5.60 9.55 0.03
C ASN A 60 4.57 8.58 0.62
N GLN A 61 4.59 7.32 0.20
CA GLN A 61 3.71 6.30 0.76
C GLN A 61 3.90 6.12 2.27
N GLN A 62 5.15 6.09 2.75
CA GLN A 62 5.43 6.00 4.18
C GLN A 62 4.94 7.25 4.94
N PHE A 63 5.10 8.43 4.34
CA PHE A 63 4.63 9.68 4.93
C PHE A 63 3.11 9.75 5.04
N ASN A 64 2.38 9.27 4.03
CA ASN A 64 0.92 9.33 3.96
C ASN A 64 0.23 8.13 4.64
N GLN A 65 1.00 7.15 5.13
CA GLN A 65 0.48 5.86 5.61
C GLN A 65 -0.51 5.99 6.76
N ASP A 66 -0.22 6.86 7.72
CA ASP A 66 -1.04 7.02 8.92
C ASP A 66 -2.39 7.66 8.57
N ASP A 67 -2.38 8.73 7.77
CA ASP A 67 -3.59 9.42 7.31
C ASP A 67 -4.47 8.52 6.45
N LEU A 68 -3.88 7.75 5.53
CA LEU A 68 -4.62 6.76 4.73
C LEU A 68 -5.18 5.64 5.59
N GLY A 69 -4.44 5.20 6.61
CA GLY A 69 -4.89 4.21 7.59
C GLY A 69 -6.11 4.68 8.35
N GLU A 70 -6.08 5.91 8.88
CA GLU A 70 -7.22 6.52 9.58
C GLU A 70 -8.46 6.62 8.67
N LEU A 71 -8.28 7.09 7.44
CA LEU A 71 -9.37 7.18 6.46
C LEU A 71 -9.94 5.81 6.07
N ALA A 72 -9.11 4.77 6.03
CA ALA A 72 -9.55 3.40 5.78
C ALA A 72 -10.35 2.83 6.96
N ASP A 73 -9.91 3.09 8.20
CA ASP A 73 -10.61 2.67 9.42
C ASP A 73 -11.98 3.35 9.54
N LEU A 74 -12.08 4.62 9.15
CA LEU A 74 -13.33 5.36 9.04
C LEU A 74 -14.22 4.90 7.87
N GLY A 75 -13.70 4.06 6.97
CA GLY A 75 -14.40 3.60 5.77
C GLY A 75 -14.54 4.65 4.68
N VAL A 76 -13.73 5.72 4.72
CA VAL A 76 -13.73 6.79 3.71
C VAL A 76 -13.06 6.34 2.43
N VAL A 77 -12.05 5.50 2.54
CA VAL A 77 -11.31 4.92 1.41
C VAL A 77 -11.32 3.40 1.45
N GLY A 78 -11.05 2.77 0.31
CA GLY A 78 -10.93 1.31 0.21
C GLY A 78 -10.01 0.89 -0.93
N GLU A 79 -9.50 -0.33 -0.83
CA GLU A 79 -8.60 -0.95 -1.82
C GLU A 79 -9.40 -1.61 -2.94
N THR A 80 -9.08 -1.32 -4.20
CA THR A 80 -9.73 -1.97 -5.35
C THR A 80 -9.12 -3.34 -5.66
N ALA A 81 -9.81 -4.14 -6.48
CA ALA A 81 -9.32 -5.41 -7.00
C ALA A 81 -8.04 -5.27 -7.86
N MET A 82 -7.76 -4.06 -8.37
CA MET A 82 -6.56 -3.73 -9.14
C MET A 82 -5.46 -3.05 -8.32
N GLY A 83 -5.59 -3.02 -6.99
CA GLY A 83 -4.56 -2.49 -6.09
C GLY A 83 -4.45 -0.97 -6.06
N THR A 84 -5.45 -0.26 -6.52
CA THR A 84 -5.59 1.19 -6.33
C THR A 84 -6.46 1.49 -5.12
N VAL A 85 -6.34 2.69 -4.56
CA VAL A 85 -7.22 3.20 -3.51
C VAL A 85 -8.29 4.08 -4.14
N VAL A 86 -9.50 4.04 -3.60
CA VAL A 86 -10.61 4.93 -4.03
C VAL A 86 -11.35 5.51 -2.83
N VAL A 87 -11.98 6.67 -3.04
CA VAL A 87 -12.90 7.26 -2.06
C VAL A 87 -14.25 6.56 -2.14
N LEU A 88 -14.76 6.09 -1.01
CA LEU A 88 -15.97 5.26 -0.91
C LEU A 88 -17.25 6.04 -0.60
N ALA A 89 -17.19 7.36 -0.40
CA ALA A 89 -18.28 8.18 0.12
C ALA A 89 -19.67 7.93 -0.55
N ASN A 90 -19.69 7.42 -1.79
CA ASN A 90 -20.91 7.11 -2.54
C ASN A 90 -21.05 5.63 -2.93
N LYS A 91 -20.14 4.76 -2.50
CA LYS A 91 -20.10 3.36 -2.95
C LYS A 91 -20.57 2.36 -1.89
N VAL A 92 -20.45 2.73 -0.62
CA VAL A 92 -20.80 1.88 0.51
C VAL A 92 -21.49 2.71 1.60
N THR A 93 -22.30 2.07 2.44
CA THR A 93 -22.88 2.72 3.60
C THR A 93 -21.81 2.93 4.67
N VAL A 94 -21.38 4.16 4.85
CA VAL A 94 -20.43 4.54 5.89
C VAL A 94 -21.22 4.88 7.16
N ALA A 95 -20.95 4.13 8.22
CA ALA A 95 -21.69 4.29 9.50
C ALA A 95 -21.31 5.56 10.28
N THR A 96 -20.20 6.19 9.92
CA THR A 96 -19.62 7.34 10.63
C THR A 96 -19.94 8.65 9.90
N LYS A 97 -20.23 9.71 10.64
CA LYS A 97 -20.32 11.06 10.07
C LYS A 97 -18.94 11.52 9.63
N ILE A 98 -18.70 11.51 8.31
CA ILE A 98 -17.46 11.96 7.70
C ILE A 98 -17.56 13.45 7.45
N SER A 99 -16.56 14.22 7.88
CA SER A 99 -16.51 15.66 7.64
C SER A 99 -16.13 15.96 6.18
N PRO A 100 -16.57 17.11 5.62
CA PRO A 100 -16.13 17.54 4.30
C PRO A 100 -14.60 17.64 4.17
N ALA A 101 -13.91 18.01 5.26
CA ALA A 101 -12.45 18.09 5.29
C ALA A 101 -11.80 16.72 5.10
N GLN A 102 -12.31 15.68 5.77
CA GLN A 102 -11.84 14.30 5.60
C GLN A 102 -12.06 13.78 4.17
N VAL A 103 -13.19 14.11 3.57
CA VAL A 103 -13.44 13.75 2.15
C VAL A 103 -12.46 14.45 1.22
N GLN A 104 -12.14 15.72 1.48
CA GLN A 104 -11.18 16.46 0.66
C GLN A 104 -9.77 15.92 0.83
N LEU A 105 -9.33 15.63 2.05
CA LEU A 105 -8.05 14.99 2.34
C LEU A 105 -7.96 13.62 1.63
N ALA A 106 -9.01 12.79 1.74
CA ALA A 106 -9.05 11.49 1.09
C ALA A 106 -8.87 11.60 -0.43
N LYS A 107 -9.50 12.58 -1.08
CA LYS A 107 -9.34 12.80 -2.53
C LYS A 107 -7.90 13.12 -2.92
N GLN A 108 -7.20 13.93 -2.13
CA GLN A 108 -5.80 14.28 -2.37
C GLN A 108 -4.89 13.07 -2.18
N LEU A 109 -4.99 12.41 -1.03
CA LEU A 109 -4.17 11.25 -0.69
C LEU A 109 -4.37 10.08 -1.66
N VAL A 110 -5.61 9.83 -2.11
CA VAL A 110 -5.91 8.78 -3.10
C VAL A 110 -5.20 9.05 -4.44
N VAL A 111 -5.14 10.30 -4.89
CA VAL A 111 -4.43 10.66 -6.13
C VAL A 111 -2.94 10.44 -5.98
N GLU A 112 -2.35 10.89 -4.86
CA GLU A 112 -0.93 10.75 -4.57
C GLU A 112 -0.53 9.28 -4.44
N GLU A 113 -1.25 8.52 -3.63
CA GLU A 113 -1.00 7.10 -3.41
C GLU A 113 -1.06 6.29 -4.71
N ASN A 114 -2.08 6.52 -5.54
CA ASN A 114 -2.22 5.80 -6.80
C ASN A 114 -1.11 6.15 -7.81
N ARG A 115 -0.68 7.42 -7.84
CA ARG A 115 0.48 7.84 -8.64
C ARG A 115 1.75 7.13 -8.18
N ASP A 116 1.99 7.09 -6.88
CA ASP A 116 3.19 6.51 -6.30
C ASP A 116 3.21 4.98 -6.48
N ARG A 117 2.07 4.31 -6.33
CA ARG A 117 1.90 2.89 -6.70
C ARG A 117 2.25 2.64 -8.16
N ALA A 118 1.75 3.45 -9.07
CA ALA A 118 2.04 3.29 -10.51
C ALA A 118 3.54 3.40 -10.81
N VAL A 119 4.25 4.35 -10.21
CA VAL A 119 5.70 4.50 -10.35
C VAL A 119 6.45 3.27 -9.83
N ILE A 120 6.04 2.74 -8.67
CA ILE A 120 6.66 1.54 -8.09
C ILE A 120 6.39 0.31 -8.96
N TRP A 121 5.17 0.10 -9.46
CA TRP A 121 4.86 -1.02 -10.33
C TRP A 121 5.64 -0.99 -11.65
N GLN A 122 5.82 0.20 -12.24
CA GLN A 122 6.67 0.37 -13.42
C GLN A 122 8.13 -0.01 -13.13
N ARG A 123 8.66 0.37 -11.96
CA ARG A 123 10.00 -0.06 -11.51
C ARG A 123 10.08 -1.58 -11.36
N ILE A 124 9.07 -2.23 -10.77
CA ILE A 124 9.04 -3.70 -10.62
C ILE A 124 9.17 -4.39 -11.97
N ILE A 125 8.42 -3.90 -12.97
CA ILE A 125 8.49 -4.44 -14.34
C ILE A 125 9.87 -4.18 -14.94
N ALA A 126 10.38 -2.95 -14.85
CA ALA A 126 11.66 -2.57 -15.47
C ALA A 126 12.87 -3.29 -14.82
N ALA A 127 12.81 -3.59 -13.54
CA ALA A 127 13.87 -4.28 -12.82
C ALA A 127 13.86 -5.81 -13.01
N ASN A 128 12.80 -6.36 -13.59
CA ASN A 128 12.63 -7.80 -13.72
C ASN A 128 12.66 -8.26 -15.19
N PRO A 129 13.71 -8.95 -15.63
CA PRO A 129 13.85 -9.35 -17.03
C PRO A 129 12.77 -10.35 -17.51
N ASN A 130 12.05 -10.99 -16.60
CA ASN A 130 10.98 -11.92 -16.89
C ASN A 130 9.60 -11.25 -17.00
N LEU A 131 9.49 -9.95 -16.69
CA LEU A 131 8.26 -9.19 -16.80
C LEU A 131 8.30 -8.24 -17.99
N ARG A 132 7.14 -8.05 -18.62
CA ARG A 132 6.91 -7.11 -19.71
C ARG A 132 5.90 -6.07 -19.27
N VAL A 133 5.80 -4.95 -19.98
CA VAL A 133 4.79 -3.91 -19.74
C VAL A 133 3.36 -4.48 -19.80
N SER A 134 3.11 -5.51 -20.64
CA SER A 134 1.84 -6.23 -20.71
C SER A 134 1.47 -6.95 -19.41
N ASP A 135 2.44 -7.21 -18.52
CA ASP A 135 2.22 -7.92 -17.25
C ASP A 135 1.82 -6.99 -16.10
N LEU A 136 1.73 -5.66 -16.38
CA LEU A 136 1.30 -4.67 -15.40
C LEU A 136 -0.01 -5.05 -14.69
N PRO A 137 -1.07 -5.50 -15.38
CA PRO A 137 -2.30 -5.91 -14.70
C PRO A 137 -2.09 -7.07 -13.72
N GLN A 138 -1.16 -7.98 -14.02
CA GLN A 138 -0.83 -9.10 -13.15
C GLN A 138 -0.07 -8.63 -11.89
N VAL A 139 0.86 -7.67 -12.04
CA VAL A 139 1.55 -7.03 -10.91
C VAL A 139 0.54 -6.31 -10.01
N GLN A 140 -0.39 -5.56 -10.60
CA GLN A 140 -1.46 -4.85 -9.89
C GLN A 140 -2.35 -5.80 -9.08
N LYS A 141 -2.84 -6.87 -9.69
CA LYS A 141 -3.66 -7.89 -9.01
C LYS A 141 -2.90 -8.58 -7.89
N THR A 142 -1.62 -8.88 -8.12
CA THR A 142 -0.76 -9.48 -7.10
C THR A 142 -0.57 -8.53 -5.92
N TYR A 143 -0.32 -7.26 -6.18
CA TYR A 143 -0.24 -6.23 -5.14
C TYR A 143 -1.57 -6.09 -4.38
N ALA A 144 -2.71 -6.05 -5.09
CA ALA A 144 -4.04 -6.01 -4.48
C ALA A 144 -4.27 -7.19 -3.53
N LYS A 145 -3.86 -8.40 -3.92
CA LYS A 145 -3.94 -9.59 -3.07
C LYS A 145 -3.11 -9.42 -1.79
N ILE A 146 -1.88 -8.93 -1.90
CA ILE A 146 -1.00 -8.65 -0.76
C ILE A 146 -1.64 -7.60 0.17
N ARG A 147 -2.16 -6.50 -0.41
CA ARG A 147 -2.83 -5.44 0.37
C ARG A 147 -4.07 -5.97 1.11
N ARG A 148 -4.92 -6.75 0.46
CA ARG A 148 -6.12 -7.35 1.09
C ARG A 148 -5.76 -8.24 2.29
N GLN A 149 -4.65 -8.96 2.23
CA GLN A 149 -4.17 -9.75 3.37
C GLN A 149 -3.74 -8.88 4.55
N ALA A 150 -3.15 -7.72 4.27
CA ALA A 150 -2.64 -6.77 5.27
C ALA A 150 -3.69 -5.81 5.84
N LEU A 151 -4.90 -5.76 5.28
CA LEU A 151 -5.97 -4.88 5.77
C LEU A 151 -6.36 -5.25 7.21
N ALA A 152 -6.62 -4.21 8.01
CA ALA A 152 -7.20 -4.37 9.33
C ALA A 152 -8.69 -4.77 9.25
N PRO A 153 -9.22 -5.47 10.26
CA PRO A 153 -10.65 -5.77 10.33
C PRO A 153 -11.49 -4.50 10.27
N GLY A 154 -12.54 -4.52 9.44
CA GLY A 154 -13.43 -3.38 9.23
C GLY A 154 -13.08 -2.50 8.03
N GLN A 155 -11.85 -2.56 7.53
CA GLN A 155 -11.44 -1.83 6.32
C GLN A 155 -12.09 -2.43 5.06
N TRP A 156 -12.37 -1.57 4.08
CA TRP A 156 -13.05 -1.95 2.87
C TRP A 156 -12.10 -2.35 1.75
N TYR A 157 -12.48 -3.38 1.02
CA TYR A 157 -11.81 -3.79 -0.23
C TYR A 157 -12.81 -4.30 -1.26
N GLU A 158 -12.44 -4.20 -2.52
CA GLU A 158 -13.13 -4.80 -3.65
C GLU A 158 -12.52 -6.19 -3.91
N ASP A 159 -13.36 -7.22 -3.96
CA ASP A 159 -12.90 -8.58 -4.31
C ASP A 159 -12.68 -8.72 -5.82
N GLU A 160 -12.23 -9.90 -6.25
CA GLU A 160 -11.94 -10.19 -7.66
C GLU A 160 -13.18 -10.17 -8.57
N SER A 161 -14.38 -10.24 -7.98
CA SER A 161 -15.67 -10.15 -8.67
C SER A 161 -16.19 -8.70 -8.75
N GLY A 162 -15.47 -7.74 -8.20
CA GLY A 162 -15.87 -6.32 -8.17
C GLY A 162 -16.85 -5.99 -7.03
N ILE A 163 -17.00 -6.88 -6.05
CA ILE A 163 -17.92 -6.69 -4.92
C ILE A 163 -17.15 -6.08 -3.74
N TRP A 164 -17.68 -4.97 -3.19
CA TRP A 164 -17.11 -4.32 -2.01
C TRP A 164 -17.44 -5.08 -0.74
N GLN A 165 -16.42 -5.42 0.04
CA GLN A 165 -16.50 -6.18 1.27
C GLN A 165 -15.68 -5.52 2.38
N LYS A 166 -16.07 -5.77 3.64
CA LYS A 166 -15.26 -5.43 4.80
C LYS A 166 -14.34 -6.59 5.18
N LYS A 167 -13.11 -6.28 5.52
CA LYS A 167 -12.20 -7.26 6.10
C LYS A 167 -12.77 -7.78 7.41
N THR A 168 -12.95 -9.06 7.52
CA THR A 168 -13.37 -9.73 8.76
C THR A 168 -12.16 -10.04 9.64
N THR A 169 -12.37 -10.11 10.93
CA THR A 169 -11.40 -10.74 11.85
C THR A 169 -11.23 -12.20 11.45
N ASP A 170 -10.00 -12.60 11.18
CA ASP A 170 -9.67 -13.99 10.95
C ASP A 170 -9.85 -14.74 12.29
N THR A 171 -11.09 -15.16 12.59
CA THR A 171 -11.36 -16.09 13.68
C THR A 171 -10.83 -17.43 13.22
N GLY A 172 -9.52 -17.64 13.42
CA GLY A 172 -8.87 -18.89 13.12
C GLY A 172 -9.67 -20.05 13.69
N LYS A 173 -10.38 -20.78 12.83
CA LYS A 173 -10.80 -22.13 13.17
C LYS A 173 -9.53 -22.95 13.35
N ARG A 174 -9.10 -23.04 14.62
CA ARG A 174 -8.26 -24.15 15.05
C ARG A 174 -9.16 -25.39 14.99
N SER A 175 -8.99 -26.17 13.96
CA SER A 175 -9.46 -27.55 13.90
C SER A 175 -8.33 -28.46 14.27
#